data_a11e2124d17ed7a4f444e06758257d8d
#
_entry.id   a11e2124d17ed7a4f444e06758257d8d
#
_cell.length_a   1.000
_cell.length_b   1.000
_cell.length_c   1.000
_cell.angle_alpha   90.00
_cell.angle_beta   90.00
_cell.angle_gamma   90.00
#
_symmetry.space_group_name_H-M   'P 1'
#
loop_
_entity.id
_entity.type
_entity.pdbx_description
1 polymer ?
#
loop_
_entity_poly.entity_id
_entity_poly.type
_entity_poly.pdbx_seq_one_letter_code
_entity_poly.pdbx_strand_id
1 'polypeptide(L)'
;SLKKEQVKHVFGLIGSATMEMFDALYHEKQIKFIDVRDERTGTHMADGYARASNQPGVIIAGQNGPGATNLVTGLAQAKAAFSPVVSLAGLYSTKDKIEDAFQGLNQQSLFEPVTKKTITLKNSKNIPNAISDGFNVAMSPRRGPVCINLPRNLLAEKNNYKINEKIKSFKNTNDTQSNPNSIKRAAKLISNSFKGLIIVGGGIKYTSGFKTIIKLAEYLNVPIVTAAGHGDAIPFDHKLNAGQMGPRGNPVATKLTKEADVIMAIGTRLGFNSTFFSYEYINKKAKIIQIELEKKMLGRYFPIQIGINADAETSANQILNELKKQKIKLEVKNWTKQFLKERSGYLLNRDKIKYKNYPIQPFGLFKELR
;
A
#
# COMPACT_ATOMS: atom_id res chain seq x y z
N SER A 1 -24.59 5.91 4.89
CA SER A 1 -23.21 6.45 4.79
C SER A 1 -22.32 5.59 3.89
N LEU A 2 -22.19 4.26 4.12
CA LEU A 2 -21.33 3.39 3.31
C LEU A 2 -21.62 3.44 1.80
N LYS A 3 -22.90 3.53 1.40
CA LYS A 3 -23.28 3.70 -0.02
C LYS A 3 -22.71 4.99 -0.63
N LYS A 4 -22.70 6.09 0.14
CA LYS A 4 -22.11 7.36 -0.31
C LYS A 4 -20.61 7.25 -0.53
N GLU A 5 -19.92 6.43 0.26
CA GLU A 5 -18.51 6.10 0.08
C GLU A 5 -18.28 5.02 -0.99
N GLN A 6 -19.31 4.68 -1.77
CA GLN A 6 -19.30 3.73 -2.89
C GLN A 6 -18.87 2.30 -2.48
N VAL A 7 -19.09 1.93 -1.22
CA VAL A 7 -18.79 0.59 -0.72
C VAL A 7 -19.67 -0.44 -1.45
N LYS A 8 -19.05 -1.48 -2.01
CA LYS A 8 -19.72 -2.57 -2.72
C LYS A 8 -19.70 -3.88 -1.92
N HIS A 9 -18.71 -4.05 -1.07
CA HIS A 9 -18.50 -5.27 -0.29
C HIS A 9 -18.17 -4.90 1.15
N VAL A 10 -18.80 -5.61 2.07
CA VAL A 10 -18.52 -5.54 3.51
C VAL A 10 -18.24 -6.95 4.00
N PHE A 11 -17.10 -7.15 4.61
CA PHE A 11 -16.74 -8.39 5.28
C PHE A 11 -17.20 -8.30 6.75
N GLY A 12 -17.55 -9.41 7.38
CA GLY A 12 -17.92 -9.32 8.78
C GLY A 12 -18.38 -10.62 9.41
N LEU A 13 -18.44 -10.60 10.72
CA LEU A 13 -19.05 -11.64 11.54
C LEU A 13 -20.18 -11.01 12.36
N ILE A 14 -21.38 -11.60 12.29
CA ILE A 14 -22.55 -11.10 12.99
C ILE A 14 -22.36 -11.21 14.50
N GLY A 15 -22.73 -10.16 15.21
CA GLY A 15 -22.66 -10.12 16.66
C GLY A 15 -23.62 -9.10 17.27
N SER A 16 -23.94 -9.27 18.54
CA SER A 16 -25.01 -8.53 19.22
C SER A 16 -24.74 -7.03 19.38
N ALA A 17 -23.49 -6.59 19.32
CA ALA A 17 -23.16 -5.17 19.51
C ALA A 17 -23.43 -4.31 18.26
N THR A 18 -23.68 -4.93 17.09
CA THR A 18 -23.93 -4.24 15.82
C THR A 18 -25.10 -4.85 15.04
N MET A 19 -26.06 -5.44 15.74
CA MET A 19 -27.21 -6.14 15.14
C MET A 19 -27.99 -5.22 14.19
N GLU A 20 -28.19 -3.96 14.56
CA GLU A 20 -28.89 -2.95 13.76
C GLU A 20 -28.18 -2.68 12.42
N MET A 21 -26.86 -2.81 12.37
CA MET A 21 -26.12 -2.69 11.13
C MET A 21 -26.33 -3.91 10.22
N PHE A 22 -26.36 -5.10 10.78
CA PHE A 22 -26.58 -6.33 10.01
C PHE A 22 -28.03 -6.42 9.51
N ASP A 23 -29.01 -5.99 10.30
CA ASP A 23 -30.40 -5.85 9.87
C ASP A 23 -30.50 -4.90 8.67
N ALA A 24 -29.86 -3.72 8.76
CA ALA A 24 -29.83 -2.77 7.65
C ALA A 24 -29.12 -3.33 6.40
N LEU A 25 -28.05 -4.10 6.56
CA LEU A 25 -27.33 -4.74 5.46
C LEU A 25 -28.14 -5.88 4.82
N TYR A 26 -28.93 -6.60 5.57
CA TYR A 26 -29.82 -7.64 5.07
C TYR A 26 -30.83 -7.09 4.04
N HIS A 27 -31.36 -5.89 4.29
CA HIS A 27 -32.27 -5.21 3.39
C HIS A 27 -31.59 -4.40 2.28
N GLU A 28 -30.28 -4.21 2.34
CA GLU A 28 -29.53 -3.40 1.37
C GLU A 28 -29.05 -4.24 0.18
N LYS A 29 -29.50 -3.86 -1.03
CA LYS A 29 -29.19 -4.61 -2.27
C LYS A 29 -27.91 -4.14 -2.98
N GLN A 30 -27.38 -2.96 -2.66
CA GLN A 30 -26.22 -2.39 -3.36
C GLN A 30 -24.88 -2.74 -2.68
N ILE A 31 -24.94 -3.22 -1.44
CA ILE A 31 -23.77 -3.64 -0.67
C ILE A 31 -23.86 -5.14 -0.43
N LYS A 32 -22.90 -5.90 -0.94
CA LYS A 32 -22.80 -7.33 -0.68
C LYS A 32 -22.12 -7.56 0.65
N PHE A 33 -22.84 -8.17 1.60
CA PHE A 33 -22.26 -8.70 2.82
C PHE A 33 -21.59 -10.05 2.55
N ILE A 34 -20.38 -10.22 3.05
CA ILE A 34 -19.58 -11.44 2.94
C ILE A 34 -19.28 -11.92 4.35
N ASP A 35 -19.97 -12.97 4.76
CA ASP A 35 -19.83 -13.61 6.05
C ASP A 35 -18.45 -14.25 6.20
N VAL A 36 -17.86 -14.13 7.39
CA VAL A 36 -16.58 -14.73 7.75
C VAL A 36 -16.73 -15.59 9.00
N ARG A 37 -15.76 -16.45 9.27
CA ARG A 37 -15.77 -17.31 10.46
C ARG A 37 -14.92 -16.76 11.61
N ASP A 38 -14.19 -15.67 11.33
CA ASP A 38 -13.30 -15.02 12.28
C ASP A 38 -13.00 -13.60 11.76
N GLU A 39 -13.13 -12.57 12.59
CA GLU A 39 -12.93 -11.16 12.18
C GLU A 39 -11.49 -10.89 11.73
N ARG A 40 -10.52 -11.63 12.22
CA ARG A 40 -9.12 -11.57 11.74
C ARG A 40 -9.06 -11.95 10.27
N THR A 41 -9.71 -13.05 9.88
CA THR A 41 -9.81 -13.47 8.48
C THR A 41 -10.53 -12.42 7.65
N GLY A 42 -11.66 -11.89 8.15
CA GLY A 42 -12.40 -10.81 7.49
C GLY A 42 -11.56 -9.55 7.28
N THR A 43 -10.70 -9.20 8.25
CA THR A 43 -9.79 -8.05 8.12
C THR A 43 -8.74 -8.28 7.03
N HIS A 44 -8.18 -9.50 6.93
CA HIS A 44 -7.27 -9.85 5.83
C HIS A 44 -7.97 -9.88 4.48
N MET A 45 -9.25 -10.30 4.41
CA MET A 45 -10.05 -10.20 3.18
C MET A 45 -10.27 -8.74 2.77
N ALA A 46 -10.59 -7.86 3.72
CA ALA A 46 -10.71 -6.42 3.49
C ALA A 46 -9.39 -5.79 3.01
N ASP A 47 -8.25 -6.19 3.59
CA ASP A 47 -6.91 -5.78 3.15
C ASP A 47 -6.63 -6.25 1.71
N GLY A 48 -6.91 -7.52 1.40
CA GLY A 48 -6.77 -8.07 0.04
C GLY A 48 -7.64 -7.34 -0.98
N TYR A 49 -8.91 -7.09 -0.62
CA TYR A 49 -9.84 -6.32 -1.45
C TYR A 49 -9.30 -4.90 -1.72
N ALA A 50 -8.82 -4.22 -0.68
CA ALA A 50 -8.29 -2.87 -0.82
C ALA A 50 -7.09 -2.80 -1.77
N ARG A 51 -6.20 -3.79 -1.70
CA ARG A 51 -5.03 -3.89 -2.59
C ARG A 51 -5.40 -4.18 -4.04
N ALA A 52 -6.39 -5.06 -4.25
CA ALA A 52 -6.80 -5.49 -5.59
C ALA A 52 -7.69 -4.44 -6.30
N SER A 53 -8.62 -3.82 -5.55
CA SER A 53 -9.61 -2.89 -6.11
C SER A 53 -9.15 -1.43 -6.14
N ASN A 54 -8.11 -1.08 -5.39
CA ASN A 54 -7.69 0.30 -5.13
C ASN A 54 -8.76 1.15 -4.38
N GLN A 55 -9.71 0.47 -3.71
CA GLN A 55 -10.79 1.07 -2.92
C GLN A 55 -10.62 0.67 -1.45
N PRO A 56 -11.19 1.40 -0.47
CA PRO A 56 -11.16 0.96 0.91
C PRO A 56 -11.84 -0.39 1.12
N GLY A 57 -11.18 -1.30 1.83
CA GLY A 57 -11.79 -2.52 2.32
C GLY A 57 -12.56 -2.27 3.61
N VAL A 58 -13.76 -2.81 3.75
CA VAL A 58 -14.60 -2.58 4.93
C VAL A 58 -14.83 -3.89 5.68
N ILE A 59 -14.60 -3.88 7.00
CA ILE A 59 -14.85 -5.00 7.92
C ILE A 59 -15.73 -4.55 9.08
N ILE A 60 -16.70 -5.38 9.45
CA ILE A 60 -17.52 -5.19 10.66
C ILE A 60 -17.19 -6.29 11.67
N ALA A 61 -16.78 -5.89 12.87
CA ALA A 61 -16.76 -6.76 14.03
C ALA A 61 -18.07 -6.61 14.80
N GLY A 62 -18.88 -7.64 14.76
CA GLY A 62 -20.23 -7.61 15.32
C GLY A 62 -20.29 -7.61 16.84
N GLN A 63 -19.22 -8.05 17.52
CA GLN A 63 -19.14 -8.12 18.96
C GLN A 63 -18.07 -7.17 19.50
N ASN A 64 -18.34 -6.49 20.61
CA ASN A 64 -17.34 -5.75 21.37
C ASN A 64 -16.38 -6.72 22.09
N GLY A 65 -15.26 -6.21 22.62
CA GLY A 65 -14.28 -7.07 23.28
C GLY A 65 -13.65 -8.09 22.31
N PRO A 66 -14.06 -9.40 22.33
CA PRO A 66 -13.41 -10.44 21.54
C PRO A 66 -13.47 -10.18 20.03
N GLY A 67 -14.61 -9.72 19.48
CA GLY A 67 -14.70 -9.37 18.06
C GLY A 67 -13.78 -8.21 17.68
N ALA A 68 -13.66 -7.22 18.55
CA ALA A 68 -12.75 -6.11 18.36
C ALA A 68 -11.26 -6.56 18.42
N THR A 69 -10.89 -7.40 19.40
CA THR A 69 -9.50 -7.90 19.50
C THR A 69 -9.07 -8.72 18.30
N ASN A 70 -9.98 -9.48 17.69
CA ASN A 70 -9.71 -10.25 16.48
C ASN A 70 -9.33 -9.39 15.27
N LEU A 71 -9.73 -8.11 15.22
CA LEU A 71 -9.33 -7.18 14.14
C LEU A 71 -7.85 -6.79 14.19
N VAL A 72 -7.22 -6.82 15.36
CA VAL A 72 -5.89 -6.21 15.62
C VAL A 72 -4.82 -6.73 14.66
N THR A 73 -4.72 -8.05 14.47
CA THR A 73 -3.70 -8.65 13.61
C THR A 73 -3.81 -8.15 12.15
N GLY A 74 -5.02 -8.17 11.61
CA GLY A 74 -5.24 -7.72 10.23
C GLY A 74 -5.04 -6.22 10.07
N LEU A 75 -5.46 -5.40 11.05
CA LEU A 75 -5.23 -3.96 11.03
C LEU A 75 -3.74 -3.61 11.14
N ALA A 76 -2.99 -4.31 12.00
CA ALA A 76 -1.54 -4.15 12.09
C ALA A 76 -0.85 -4.45 10.76
N GLN A 77 -1.26 -5.52 10.06
CA GLN A 77 -0.77 -5.85 8.72
C GLN A 77 -1.15 -4.75 7.71
N ALA A 78 -2.41 -4.34 7.67
CA ALA A 78 -2.88 -3.29 6.76
C ALA A 78 -2.11 -1.97 6.99
N LYS A 79 -1.81 -1.62 8.25
CA LYS A 79 -0.98 -0.45 8.59
C LYS A 79 0.44 -0.57 8.06
N ALA A 80 1.07 -1.72 8.24
CA ALA A 80 2.43 -1.98 7.75
C ALA A 80 2.51 -1.95 6.21
N ALA A 81 1.44 -2.38 5.54
CA ALA A 81 1.32 -2.44 4.09
C ALA A 81 0.73 -1.18 3.45
N PHE A 82 0.34 -0.18 4.23
CA PHE A 82 -0.33 1.05 3.77
C PHE A 82 -1.64 0.77 3.02
N SER A 83 -2.37 -0.22 3.48
CA SER A 83 -3.63 -0.65 2.88
C SER A 83 -4.81 0.07 3.54
N PRO A 84 -5.70 0.72 2.77
CA PRO A 84 -6.82 1.45 3.32
C PRO A 84 -7.93 0.49 3.75
N VAL A 85 -7.98 0.16 5.04
CA VAL A 85 -9.04 -0.65 5.64
C VAL A 85 -9.84 0.23 6.59
N VAL A 86 -11.16 0.19 6.50
CA VAL A 86 -12.08 0.81 7.45
C VAL A 86 -12.75 -0.27 8.26
N SER A 87 -12.44 -0.37 9.53
CA SER A 87 -13.08 -1.29 10.45
C SER A 87 -14.18 -0.59 11.26
N LEU A 88 -15.33 -1.22 11.33
CA LEU A 88 -16.49 -0.82 12.11
C LEU A 88 -16.61 -1.81 13.26
N ALA A 89 -16.25 -1.39 14.45
CA ALA A 89 -16.21 -2.25 15.63
C ALA A 89 -17.35 -1.91 16.58
N GLY A 90 -18.18 -2.90 16.92
CA GLY A 90 -19.16 -2.76 17.97
C GLY A 90 -18.51 -2.39 19.30
N LEU A 91 -19.19 -1.58 20.10
CA LEU A 91 -18.77 -1.16 21.41
C LEU A 91 -19.93 -1.28 22.40
N TYR A 92 -19.61 -1.45 23.69
CA TYR A 92 -20.60 -1.39 24.76
C TYR A 92 -21.34 -0.04 24.74
N SER A 93 -22.47 0.05 25.46
CA SER A 93 -23.27 1.28 25.50
C SER A 93 -22.49 2.43 26.14
N THR A 94 -22.68 3.65 25.63
CA THR A 94 -22.13 4.88 26.25
C THR A 94 -22.65 5.15 27.67
N LYS A 95 -23.68 4.44 28.09
CA LYS A 95 -24.28 4.53 29.44
C LYS A 95 -23.63 3.56 30.43
N ASP A 96 -22.88 2.58 29.93
CA ASP A 96 -22.22 1.57 30.76
C ASP A 96 -20.83 2.07 31.18
N LYS A 97 -20.43 1.75 32.41
CA LYS A 97 -19.01 1.86 32.79
C LYS A 97 -18.26 0.69 32.17
N ILE A 98 -17.01 0.92 31.78
CA ILE A 98 -16.22 -0.09 31.09
C ILE A 98 -16.01 -1.35 31.95
N GLU A 99 -15.88 -1.18 33.26
CA GLU A 99 -15.65 -2.25 34.22
C GLU A 99 -16.88 -3.15 34.39
N ASP A 100 -18.07 -2.60 34.22
CA ASP A 100 -19.36 -3.29 34.39
C ASP A 100 -19.95 -3.76 33.05
N ALA A 101 -19.40 -3.30 31.93
CA ALA A 101 -19.92 -3.62 30.61
C ALA A 101 -19.58 -5.06 30.21
N PHE A 102 -20.58 -5.79 29.68
CA PHE A 102 -20.35 -7.11 29.12
C PHE A 102 -19.25 -7.05 28.06
N GLN A 103 -18.16 -7.79 28.27
CA GLN A 103 -16.96 -7.78 27.41
C GLN A 103 -16.40 -6.37 27.21
N GLY A 104 -16.44 -5.54 28.26
CA GLY A 104 -15.91 -4.18 28.26
C GLY A 104 -14.41 -4.17 28.00
N LEU A 105 -13.98 -3.34 27.07
CA LEU A 105 -12.57 -3.18 26.69
C LEU A 105 -12.34 -1.75 26.20
N ASN A 106 -11.20 -1.17 26.57
CA ASN A 106 -10.79 0.11 26.00
C ASN A 106 -10.32 -0.05 24.53
N GLN A 107 -11.28 -0.08 23.62
CA GLN A 107 -11.02 -0.26 22.20
C GLN A 107 -10.31 0.96 21.58
N GLN A 108 -10.45 2.15 22.18
CA GLN A 108 -9.70 3.34 21.73
C GLN A 108 -8.19 3.08 21.83
N SER A 109 -7.71 2.72 23.02
CA SER A 109 -6.29 2.42 23.26
C SER A 109 -5.82 1.16 22.52
N LEU A 110 -6.70 0.16 22.36
CA LEU A 110 -6.39 -1.07 21.62
C LEU A 110 -6.01 -0.80 20.16
N PHE A 111 -6.75 0.09 19.50
CA PHE A 111 -6.58 0.32 18.06
C PHE A 111 -5.61 1.43 17.69
N GLU A 112 -5.27 2.35 18.58
CA GLU A 112 -4.33 3.44 18.33
C GLU A 112 -2.99 2.98 17.72
N PRO A 113 -2.31 1.95 18.26
CA PRO A 113 -1.02 1.52 17.73
C PRO A 113 -1.13 0.82 16.35
N VAL A 114 -2.29 0.29 15.98
CA VAL A 114 -2.49 -0.51 14.76
C VAL A 114 -3.30 0.21 13.67
N THR A 115 -3.75 1.45 13.91
CA THR A 115 -4.50 2.24 12.93
C THR A 115 -3.85 3.60 12.65
N LYS A 116 -4.27 4.29 11.60
CA LYS A 116 -3.94 5.70 11.37
C LYS A 116 -4.75 6.61 12.29
N LYS A 117 -5.99 6.22 12.54
CA LYS A 117 -6.93 6.93 13.41
C LYS A 117 -7.92 5.95 14.00
N THR A 118 -8.21 6.12 15.27
CA THR A 118 -9.33 5.46 15.94
C THR A 118 -10.37 6.53 16.28
N ILE A 119 -11.63 6.29 15.94
CA ILE A 119 -12.75 7.20 16.17
C ILE A 119 -13.75 6.48 17.08
N THR A 120 -13.97 7.00 18.27
CA THR A 120 -15.03 6.47 19.15
C THR A 120 -16.21 7.44 19.17
N LEU A 121 -17.38 6.97 18.72
CA LEU A 121 -18.58 7.77 18.65
C LEU A 121 -19.16 8.04 20.04
N LYS A 122 -19.60 9.29 20.23
CA LYS A 122 -20.28 9.74 21.46
C LYS A 122 -21.73 10.18 21.21
N ASN A 123 -22.12 10.34 19.94
CA ASN A 123 -23.44 10.80 19.54
C ASN A 123 -23.80 10.17 18.18
N SER A 124 -25.00 9.65 18.07
CA SER A 124 -25.51 9.01 16.85
C SER A 124 -25.57 9.97 15.65
N LYS A 125 -25.87 11.26 15.86
CA LYS A 125 -25.92 12.28 14.79
C LYS A 125 -24.56 12.41 14.05
N ASN A 126 -23.48 12.02 14.69
CA ASN A 126 -22.14 12.11 14.11
C ASN A 126 -21.74 10.86 13.27
N ILE A 127 -22.56 9.82 13.21
CA ILE A 127 -22.27 8.60 12.44
C ILE A 127 -21.90 8.92 10.99
N PRO A 128 -22.65 9.72 10.21
CA PRO A 128 -22.29 10.02 8.83
C PRO A 128 -20.95 10.72 8.66
N ASN A 129 -20.65 11.65 9.56
CA ASN A 129 -19.39 12.38 9.54
C ASN A 129 -18.20 11.50 9.91
N ALA A 130 -18.36 10.63 10.94
CA ALA A 130 -17.32 9.70 11.36
C ALA A 130 -16.98 8.68 10.27
N ILE A 131 -17.98 8.16 9.56
CA ILE A 131 -17.76 7.27 8.41
C ILE A 131 -16.97 8.01 7.33
N SER A 132 -17.43 9.19 6.90
CA SER A 132 -16.73 9.93 5.85
C SER A 132 -15.31 10.33 6.25
N ASP A 133 -15.09 10.78 7.50
CA ASP A 133 -13.77 11.08 8.02
C ASP A 133 -12.87 9.82 8.04
N GLY A 134 -13.42 8.68 8.47
CA GLY A 134 -12.72 7.39 8.44
C GLY A 134 -12.22 7.01 7.05
N PHE A 135 -13.07 7.14 6.03
CA PHE A 135 -12.69 6.87 4.64
C PHE A 135 -11.67 7.87 4.11
N ASN A 136 -11.85 9.16 4.37
CA ASN A 136 -10.90 10.19 3.97
C ASN A 136 -9.52 9.97 4.61
N VAL A 137 -9.48 9.65 5.91
CA VAL A 137 -8.21 9.36 6.60
C VAL A 137 -7.57 8.09 6.07
N ALA A 138 -8.33 7.02 5.85
CA ALA A 138 -7.79 5.76 5.31
C ALA A 138 -7.14 5.97 3.94
N MET A 139 -7.74 6.80 3.09
CA MET A 139 -7.29 7.09 1.72
C MET A 139 -6.29 8.25 1.62
N SER A 140 -6.16 9.08 2.65
CA SER A 140 -5.20 10.21 2.65
C SER A 140 -3.76 9.73 2.44
N PRO A 141 -2.87 10.59 1.94
CA PRO A 141 -1.49 10.21 1.64
C PRO A 141 -0.85 9.41 2.76
N ARG A 142 -0.15 8.36 2.32
CA ARG A 142 0.25 7.18 3.05
C ARG A 142 -0.95 6.48 3.67
N ARG A 143 -1.70 5.83 2.80
CA ARG A 143 -2.92 5.07 3.13
C ARG A 143 -2.72 4.15 4.32
N GLY A 144 -3.78 3.74 4.96
CA GLY A 144 -3.71 2.84 6.08
C GLY A 144 -5.06 2.65 6.77
N PRO A 145 -5.15 1.75 7.73
CA PRO A 145 -6.41 1.40 8.37
C PRO A 145 -6.90 2.46 9.34
N VAL A 146 -8.23 2.52 9.46
CA VAL A 146 -8.96 3.32 10.44
C VAL A 146 -9.93 2.42 11.17
N CYS A 147 -10.11 2.61 12.48
CA CYS A 147 -11.15 1.95 13.24
C CYS A 147 -12.18 2.97 13.73
N ILE A 148 -13.46 2.62 13.59
CA ILE A 148 -14.60 3.40 14.10
C ILE A 148 -15.33 2.53 15.12
N ASN A 149 -15.24 2.89 16.40
CA ASN A 149 -15.95 2.25 17.48
C ASN A 149 -17.38 2.78 17.55
N LEU A 150 -18.35 1.88 17.51
CA LEU A 150 -19.78 2.12 17.37
C LEU A 150 -20.52 1.60 18.62
N PRO A 151 -20.79 2.46 19.63
CA PRO A 151 -21.59 2.08 20.78
C PRO A 151 -22.98 1.60 20.36
N ARG A 152 -23.40 0.41 20.86
CA ARG A 152 -24.64 -0.26 20.47
C ARG A 152 -25.88 0.61 20.66
N ASN A 153 -25.96 1.38 21.77
CA ASN A 153 -27.10 2.26 22.03
C ASN A 153 -27.23 3.37 20.99
N LEU A 154 -26.12 3.86 20.42
CA LEU A 154 -26.12 4.90 19.38
C LEU A 154 -26.58 4.34 18.02
N LEU A 155 -26.33 3.05 17.77
CA LEU A 155 -26.81 2.38 16.56
C LEU A 155 -28.34 2.15 16.58
N ALA A 156 -28.91 1.92 17.77
CA ALA A 156 -30.34 1.71 17.95
C ALA A 156 -31.17 3.02 17.95
N GLU A 157 -30.51 4.19 18.01
CA GLU A 157 -31.21 5.47 18.01
C GLU A 157 -31.82 5.79 16.64
N LYS A 158 -33.11 6.15 16.63
CA LYS A 158 -33.76 6.68 15.44
C LYS A 158 -33.50 8.17 15.30
N ASN A 159 -32.84 8.56 14.24
CA ASN A 159 -32.51 9.96 13.94
C ASN A 159 -32.79 10.29 12.47
N ASN A 160 -33.25 11.51 12.22
CA ASN A 160 -33.31 12.07 10.87
C ASN A 160 -31.91 12.57 10.47
N TYR A 161 -31.14 11.71 9.83
CA TYR A 161 -29.81 12.06 9.34
C TYR A 161 -29.92 12.89 8.06
N LYS A 162 -29.47 14.12 8.10
CA LYS A 162 -29.09 14.83 6.87
C LYS A 162 -27.69 14.37 6.47
N ILE A 163 -27.62 13.44 5.52
CA ILE A 163 -26.32 13.12 4.90
C ILE A 163 -25.88 14.37 4.15
N ASN A 164 -24.88 15.05 4.68
CA ASN A 164 -24.40 16.29 4.12
C ASN A 164 -23.81 16.00 2.72
N GLU A 165 -24.46 16.48 1.65
CA GLU A 165 -24.02 16.30 0.26
C GLU A 165 -22.65 16.94 -0.01
N LYS A 166 -22.25 17.90 0.82
CA LYS A 166 -20.93 18.55 0.75
C LYS A 166 -19.78 17.73 1.33
N ILE A 167 -20.07 16.61 2.01
CA ILE A 167 -18.98 15.70 2.42
C ILE A 167 -18.41 15.12 1.14
N LYS A 168 -17.26 15.60 0.73
CA LYS A 168 -16.55 15.10 -0.45
C LYS A 168 -16.21 13.64 -0.20
N SER A 169 -16.74 12.73 -1.04
CA SER A 169 -16.19 11.37 -1.14
C SER A 169 -14.68 11.49 -1.30
N PHE A 170 -13.92 10.59 -0.68
CA PHE A 170 -12.46 10.65 -0.75
C PHE A 170 -12.03 10.85 -2.20
N LYS A 171 -11.22 11.89 -2.44
CA LYS A 171 -10.52 12.06 -3.70
C LYS A 171 -9.13 11.49 -3.53
N ASN A 172 -8.69 10.76 -4.52
CA ASN A 172 -7.31 10.27 -4.60
C ASN A 172 -6.40 11.48 -4.88
N THR A 173 -6.16 12.31 -3.85
CA THR A 173 -5.42 13.57 -3.99
C THR A 173 -3.97 13.35 -3.60
N ASN A 174 -3.22 12.69 -4.48
CA ASN A 174 -1.76 12.58 -4.34
C ASN A 174 -1.01 13.71 -5.09
N ASP A 175 -1.66 14.85 -5.35
CA ASP A 175 -1.09 15.95 -6.15
C ASP A 175 -0.10 16.83 -5.35
N THR A 176 0.87 16.22 -4.68
CA THR A 176 1.99 16.99 -4.13
C THR A 176 3.02 17.24 -5.23
N GLN A 177 3.12 18.49 -5.68
CA GLN A 177 4.08 18.93 -6.67
C GLN A 177 5.52 18.87 -6.10
N SER A 178 6.44 18.39 -6.89
CA SER A 178 7.86 18.34 -6.52
C SER A 178 8.53 19.70 -6.70
N ASN A 179 9.56 19.97 -5.89
CA ASN A 179 10.38 21.17 -6.09
C ASN A 179 11.12 21.09 -7.45
N PRO A 180 10.95 22.09 -8.36
CA PRO A 180 11.52 22.07 -9.70
C PRO A 180 13.06 21.92 -9.71
N ASN A 181 13.75 22.51 -8.75
CA ASN A 181 15.22 22.39 -8.66
C ASN A 181 15.64 20.98 -8.30
N SER A 182 14.89 20.28 -7.43
CA SER A 182 15.16 18.88 -7.10
C SER A 182 14.92 17.97 -8.32
N ILE A 183 13.89 18.25 -9.13
CA ILE A 183 13.62 17.54 -10.38
C ILE A 183 14.75 17.71 -11.39
N LYS A 184 15.23 18.94 -11.64
CA LYS A 184 16.36 19.21 -12.54
C LYS A 184 17.64 18.50 -12.10
N ARG A 185 17.94 18.56 -10.79
CA ARG A 185 19.11 17.87 -10.22
C ARG A 185 19.00 16.35 -10.35
N ALA A 186 17.83 15.79 -10.10
CA ALA A 186 17.56 14.36 -10.24
C ALA A 186 17.70 13.90 -11.70
N ALA A 187 17.11 14.64 -12.65
CA ALA A 187 17.24 14.36 -14.08
C ALA A 187 18.70 14.37 -14.52
N LYS A 188 19.47 15.40 -14.14
CA LYS A 188 20.91 15.51 -14.45
C LYS A 188 21.71 14.37 -13.81
N LEU A 189 21.41 13.99 -12.57
CA LEU A 189 22.17 12.95 -11.86
C LEU A 189 21.98 11.58 -12.50
N ILE A 190 20.73 11.19 -12.80
CA ILE A 190 20.44 9.87 -13.37
C ILE A 190 20.89 9.78 -14.84
N SER A 191 20.79 10.85 -15.61
CA SER A 191 21.24 10.85 -17.01
C SER A 191 22.74 10.67 -17.15
N ASN A 192 23.51 11.17 -16.20
CA ASN A 192 24.96 11.06 -16.18
C ASN A 192 25.49 9.77 -15.53
N SER A 193 24.60 8.85 -15.11
CA SER A 193 25.02 7.58 -14.52
C SER A 193 25.61 6.63 -15.55
N PHE A 194 26.60 5.83 -15.16
CA PHE A 194 27.11 4.72 -15.97
C PHE A 194 26.30 3.45 -15.72
N LYS A 195 25.87 3.22 -14.47
CA LYS A 195 25.12 2.06 -14.00
C LYS A 195 23.84 2.53 -13.29
N GLY A 196 23.00 3.28 -14.01
CA GLY A 196 21.75 3.79 -13.47
C GLY A 196 20.74 2.69 -13.19
N LEU A 197 19.98 2.82 -12.11
CA LEU A 197 18.97 1.87 -11.67
C LEU A 197 17.74 2.58 -11.13
N ILE A 198 16.55 2.09 -11.46
CA ILE A 198 15.30 2.50 -10.82
C ILE A 198 14.85 1.40 -9.87
N ILE A 199 14.61 1.75 -8.59
CA ILE A 199 13.99 0.86 -7.61
C ILE A 199 12.59 1.37 -7.31
N VAL A 200 11.58 0.55 -7.52
CA VAL A 200 10.17 0.91 -7.25
C VAL A 200 9.62 0.16 -6.05
N GLY A 201 8.85 0.84 -5.24
CA GLY A 201 8.17 0.27 -4.09
C GLY A 201 6.66 0.41 -4.13
N GLY A 202 6.01 0.18 -2.98
CA GLY A 202 4.56 0.23 -2.84
C GLY A 202 3.92 1.59 -3.10
N GLY A 203 4.70 2.69 -3.06
CA GLY A 203 4.19 4.03 -3.28
C GLY A 203 3.60 4.28 -4.68
N ILE A 204 3.88 3.41 -5.65
CA ILE A 204 3.31 3.52 -7.01
C ILE A 204 2.05 2.66 -7.22
N LYS A 205 1.68 1.79 -6.28
CA LYS A 205 0.61 0.79 -6.48
C LYS A 205 -0.79 1.37 -6.59
N TYR A 206 -1.01 2.48 -5.93
CA TYR A 206 -2.35 3.09 -5.84
C TYR A 206 -2.60 4.19 -6.87
N THR A 207 -1.72 4.28 -7.85
CA THR A 207 -1.82 5.19 -8.99
C THR A 207 -1.61 4.39 -10.28
N SER A 208 -1.75 5.01 -11.44
CA SER A 208 -1.32 4.41 -12.71
C SER A 208 0.21 4.53 -12.94
N GLY A 209 0.94 4.84 -11.86
CA GLY A 209 2.35 5.23 -11.87
C GLY A 209 3.31 4.24 -12.53
N PHE A 210 2.97 2.95 -12.56
CA PHE A 210 3.81 1.96 -13.23
C PHE A 210 4.05 2.28 -14.71
N LYS A 211 3.04 2.83 -15.43
CA LYS A 211 3.18 3.24 -16.82
C LYS A 211 4.16 4.39 -17.00
N THR A 212 4.11 5.35 -16.10
CA THR A 212 5.04 6.49 -16.08
C THR A 212 6.47 6.04 -15.75
N ILE A 213 6.62 5.12 -14.81
CA ILE A 213 7.92 4.54 -14.45
C ILE A 213 8.53 3.77 -15.62
N ILE A 214 7.72 2.98 -16.32
CA ILE A 214 8.17 2.26 -17.53
C ILE A 214 8.67 3.24 -18.58
N LYS A 215 7.88 4.29 -18.90
CA LYS A 215 8.30 5.32 -19.87
C LYS A 215 9.59 6.02 -19.45
N LEU A 216 9.77 6.30 -18.16
CA LEU A 216 10.99 6.89 -17.64
C LEU A 216 12.18 5.94 -17.79
N ALA A 217 12.01 4.67 -17.43
CA ALA A 217 13.06 3.64 -17.55
C ALA A 217 13.46 3.37 -19.02
N GLU A 218 12.49 3.33 -19.91
CA GLU A 218 12.72 3.18 -21.36
C GLU A 218 13.46 4.39 -21.94
N TYR A 219 13.05 5.60 -21.55
CA TYR A 219 13.72 6.81 -21.98
C TYR A 219 15.19 6.88 -21.51
N LEU A 220 15.42 6.49 -20.25
CA LEU A 220 16.76 6.42 -19.64
C LEU A 220 17.54 5.17 -20.08
N ASN A 221 16.87 4.19 -20.66
CA ASN A 221 17.41 2.87 -20.97
C ASN A 221 18.11 2.22 -19.76
N VAL A 222 17.43 2.18 -18.61
CA VAL A 222 17.93 1.61 -17.35
C VAL A 222 17.03 0.50 -16.82
N PRO A 223 17.59 -0.50 -16.13
CA PRO A 223 16.78 -1.56 -15.53
C PRO A 223 15.89 -1.02 -14.39
N ILE A 224 14.79 -1.75 -14.15
CA ILE A 224 13.88 -1.54 -13.03
C ILE A 224 13.99 -2.73 -12.09
N VAL A 225 14.08 -2.45 -10.81
CA VAL A 225 14.03 -3.43 -9.73
C VAL A 225 12.84 -3.12 -8.84
N THR A 226 12.13 -4.13 -8.36
CA THR A 226 11.05 -3.94 -7.40
C THR A 226 11.54 -4.18 -5.98
N ALA A 227 11.07 -3.36 -5.04
CA ALA A 227 11.34 -3.57 -3.62
C ALA A 227 10.64 -4.85 -3.12
N ALA A 228 11.17 -5.46 -2.07
CA ALA A 228 10.61 -6.69 -1.51
C ALA A 228 9.13 -6.52 -1.11
N GLY A 229 8.30 -7.50 -1.51
CA GLY A 229 6.85 -7.47 -1.30
C GLY A 229 6.06 -6.63 -2.32
N HIS A 230 6.74 -6.10 -3.36
CA HIS A 230 6.14 -5.25 -4.38
C HIS A 230 6.46 -5.72 -5.80
N GLY A 231 6.58 -7.04 -6.00
CA GLY A 231 6.88 -7.64 -7.31
C GLY A 231 5.82 -7.36 -8.38
N ASP A 232 4.62 -7.00 -7.97
CA ASP A 232 3.49 -6.61 -8.80
C ASP A 232 3.49 -5.11 -9.21
N ALA A 233 4.48 -4.33 -8.75
CA ALA A 233 4.58 -2.90 -9.06
C ALA A 233 4.91 -2.60 -10.53
N ILE A 234 5.53 -3.54 -11.24
CA ILE A 234 5.85 -3.46 -12.67
C ILE A 234 5.45 -4.78 -13.34
N PRO A 235 4.85 -4.77 -14.54
CA PRO A 235 4.55 -5.99 -15.28
C PRO A 235 5.78 -6.90 -15.39
N PHE A 236 5.58 -8.15 -15.08
CA PHE A 236 6.67 -9.12 -14.97
C PHE A 236 7.41 -9.36 -16.29
N ASP A 237 6.69 -9.34 -17.40
CA ASP A 237 7.18 -9.59 -18.77
C ASP A 237 7.94 -8.39 -19.35
N HIS A 238 7.83 -7.22 -18.75
CA HIS A 238 8.52 -6.03 -19.25
C HIS A 238 10.04 -6.22 -19.29
N LYS A 239 10.66 -5.99 -20.44
CA LYS A 239 12.08 -6.27 -20.71
C LYS A 239 13.06 -5.65 -19.71
N LEU A 240 12.75 -4.45 -19.19
CA LEU A 240 13.61 -3.76 -18.20
C LEU A 240 13.32 -4.18 -16.75
N ASN A 241 12.31 -5.01 -16.48
CA ASN A 241 12.02 -5.50 -15.13
C ASN A 241 13.01 -6.62 -14.75
N ALA A 242 13.90 -6.33 -13.81
CA ALA A 242 14.88 -7.28 -13.28
C ALA A 242 14.32 -8.19 -12.17
N GLY A 243 13.10 -7.91 -11.70
CA GLY A 243 12.48 -8.62 -10.58
C GLY A 243 12.71 -7.94 -9.23
N GLN A 244 12.41 -8.68 -8.17
CA GLN A 244 12.46 -8.19 -6.80
C GLN A 244 13.88 -8.27 -6.24
N MET A 245 14.32 -7.18 -5.57
CA MET A 245 15.59 -7.13 -4.84
C MET A 245 15.51 -7.72 -3.43
N GLY A 246 16.65 -7.88 -2.82
CA GLY A 246 16.80 -8.15 -1.40
C GLY A 246 17.23 -9.58 -1.09
N PRO A 247 17.34 -9.94 0.20
CA PRO A 247 17.87 -11.22 0.67
C PRO A 247 17.13 -12.46 0.13
N ARG A 248 15.83 -12.29 -0.16
CA ARG A 248 14.95 -13.33 -0.74
C ARG A 248 14.52 -12.98 -2.17
N GLY A 249 15.24 -12.07 -2.80
CA GLY A 249 14.91 -11.57 -4.13
C GLY A 249 15.56 -12.36 -5.25
N ASN A 250 15.41 -11.83 -6.45
CA ASN A 250 16.03 -12.33 -7.65
C ASN A 250 17.54 -12.00 -7.64
N PRO A 251 18.44 -12.97 -7.93
CA PRO A 251 19.88 -12.71 -7.92
C PRO A 251 20.31 -11.63 -8.92
N VAL A 252 19.66 -11.54 -10.10
CA VAL A 252 19.94 -10.49 -11.09
C VAL A 252 19.59 -9.12 -10.52
N ALA A 253 18.39 -8.96 -9.92
CA ALA A 253 17.98 -7.72 -9.29
C ALA A 253 18.92 -7.31 -8.14
N THR A 254 19.29 -8.26 -7.29
CA THR A 254 20.20 -8.01 -6.16
C THR A 254 21.60 -7.61 -6.64
N LYS A 255 22.12 -8.22 -7.71
CA LYS A 255 23.37 -7.82 -8.32
C LYS A 255 23.31 -6.37 -8.81
N LEU A 256 22.24 -5.99 -9.51
CA LEU A 256 22.09 -4.63 -10.01
C LEU A 256 22.11 -3.59 -8.87
N THR A 257 21.43 -3.86 -7.74
CA THR A 257 21.44 -2.95 -6.61
C THR A 257 22.80 -2.81 -5.92
N LYS A 258 23.63 -3.86 -5.99
CA LYS A 258 25.01 -3.84 -5.45
C LYS A 258 26.03 -3.15 -6.38
N GLU A 259 25.73 -3.01 -7.65
CA GLU A 259 26.66 -2.46 -8.63
C GLU A 259 26.27 -1.08 -9.17
N ALA A 260 25.00 -0.66 -8.99
CA ALA A 260 24.52 0.63 -9.48
C ALA A 260 25.31 1.81 -8.90
N ASP A 261 25.66 2.79 -9.73
CA ASP A 261 26.33 4.03 -9.32
C ASP A 261 25.33 5.15 -8.98
N VAL A 262 24.15 5.14 -9.63
CA VAL A 262 23.04 6.03 -9.31
C VAL A 262 21.76 5.19 -9.17
N ILE A 263 21.09 5.35 -8.05
CA ILE A 263 19.82 4.67 -7.73
C ILE A 263 18.72 5.71 -7.61
N MET A 264 17.65 5.55 -8.40
CA MET A 264 16.43 6.32 -8.23
C MET A 264 15.39 5.43 -7.50
N ALA A 265 15.22 5.68 -6.20
CA ALA A 265 14.32 4.96 -5.32
C ALA A 265 12.95 5.67 -5.31
N ILE A 266 11.94 5.10 -5.99
CA ILE A 266 10.63 5.70 -6.23
C ILE A 266 9.57 4.99 -5.40
N GLY A 267 8.94 5.72 -4.46
CA GLY A 267 7.89 5.18 -3.59
C GLY A 267 8.38 4.02 -2.73
N THR A 268 9.64 4.02 -2.34
CA THR A 268 10.26 3.01 -1.48
C THR A 268 11.15 3.61 -0.41
N ARG A 269 11.01 3.09 0.81
CA ARG A 269 11.85 3.48 1.94
C ARG A 269 13.22 2.82 1.94
N LEU A 270 13.48 1.88 1.04
CA LEU A 270 14.64 0.98 1.08
C LEU A 270 14.71 0.24 2.44
N GLY A 271 13.55 -0.24 2.92
CA GLY A 271 13.38 -0.77 4.27
C GLY A 271 13.92 -2.19 4.46
N PHE A 272 13.70 -2.75 5.64
CA PHE A 272 14.25 -4.03 6.11
C PHE A 272 14.11 -5.17 5.09
N ASN A 273 12.91 -5.44 4.59
CA ASN A 273 12.68 -6.58 3.68
C ASN A 273 13.47 -6.48 2.36
N SER A 274 13.87 -5.28 1.95
CA SER A 274 14.65 -5.06 0.72
C SER A 274 16.15 -5.04 0.96
N THR A 275 16.61 -4.61 2.14
CA THR A 275 18.03 -4.32 2.35
C THR A 275 18.61 -4.87 3.66
N PHE A 276 17.78 -5.40 4.58
CA PHE A 276 18.19 -5.69 5.96
C PHE A 276 18.94 -4.52 6.62
N PHE A 277 18.70 -3.29 6.12
CA PHE A 277 19.45 -2.07 6.50
C PHE A 277 20.95 -2.20 6.29
N SER A 278 21.39 -3.05 5.36
CA SER A 278 22.79 -3.39 5.12
C SER A 278 23.23 -2.99 3.72
N TYR A 279 24.46 -2.48 3.61
CA TYR A 279 25.13 -2.26 2.34
C TYR A 279 25.51 -3.57 1.60
N GLU A 280 25.22 -4.70 2.18
CA GLU A 280 25.31 -5.99 1.49
C GLU A 280 24.33 -6.10 0.32
N TYR A 281 23.22 -5.36 0.38
CA TYR A 281 22.13 -5.42 -0.63
C TYR A 281 22.00 -4.13 -1.46
N ILE A 282 22.78 -3.12 -1.18
CA ILE A 282 22.78 -1.85 -1.90
C ILE A 282 24.22 -1.29 -1.94
N ASN A 283 24.61 -0.72 -3.08
CA ASN A 283 25.94 -0.16 -3.22
C ASN A 283 26.19 1.01 -2.26
N LYS A 284 27.18 0.89 -1.38
CA LYS A 284 27.58 1.95 -0.44
C LYS A 284 28.01 3.24 -1.13
N LYS A 285 28.51 3.15 -2.35
CA LYS A 285 28.99 4.31 -3.15
C LYS A 285 27.92 4.89 -4.06
N ALA A 286 26.73 4.27 -4.14
CA ALA A 286 25.65 4.75 -4.98
C ALA A 286 25.16 6.12 -4.54
N LYS A 287 24.94 7.02 -5.51
CA LYS A 287 24.22 8.27 -5.29
C LYS A 287 22.71 7.99 -5.36
N ILE A 288 22.02 8.17 -4.25
CA ILE A 288 20.60 7.84 -4.16
C ILE A 288 19.75 9.09 -4.36
N ILE A 289 18.81 9.01 -5.32
CA ILE A 289 17.68 9.91 -5.48
C ILE A 289 16.50 9.21 -4.85
N GLN A 290 15.88 9.76 -3.81
CA GLN A 290 14.74 9.14 -3.16
C GLN A 290 13.49 10.02 -3.29
N ILE A 291 12.39 9.39 -3.73
CA ILE A 291 11.07 10.03 -3.91
C ILE A 291 10.09 9.37 -2.96
N GLU A 292 9.55 10.14 -2.02
CA GLU A 292 8.64 9.65 -0.98
C GLU A 292 7.63 10.71 -0.54
N LEU A 293 6.40 10.27 -0.24
CA LEU A 293 5.32 11.13 0.26
C LEU A 293 5.58 11.65 1.68
N GLU A 294 6.26 10.87 2.53
CA GLU A 294 6.57 11.27 3.89
C GLU A 294 8.01 11.78 4.00
N LYS A 295 8.15 13.06 4.30
CA LYS A 295 9.45 13.70 4.47
C LYS A 295 10.38 12.96 5.45
N LYS A 296 9.83 12.43 6.55
CA LYS A 296 10.60 11.67 7.56
C LYS A 296 11.19 10.34 7.07
N MET A 297 10.77 9.87 5.88
CA MET A 297 11.31 8.65 5.26
C MET A 297 12.47 8.91 4.32
N LEU A 298 12.66 10.16 3.92
CA LEU A 298 13.79 10.54 3.07
C LEU A 298 15.09 10.41 3.85
N GLY A 299 16.04 9.65 3.32
CA GLY A 299 17.36 9.43 3.94
C GLY A 299 17.35 8.65 5.26
N ARG A 300 16.22 8.02 5.63
CA ARG A 300 16.06 7.38 6.95
C ARG A 300 17.03 6.20 7.17
N TYR A 301 17.28 5.41 6.16
CA TYR A 301 18.07 4.18 6.29
C TYR A 301 19.42 4.24 5.55
N PHE A 302 19.47 5.02 4.48
CA PHE A 302 20.68 5.23 3.68
C PHE A 302 20.83 6.70 3.35
N PRO A 303 22.07 7.25 3.34
CA PRO A 303 22.32 8.61 2.90
C PRO A 303 21.83 8.83 1.48
N ILE A 304 21.15 9.95 1.24
CA ILE A 304 20.62 10.30 -0.07
C ILE A 304 21.31 11.54 -0.64
N GLN A 305 21.52 11.58 -1.95
CA GLN A 305 22.05 12.74 -2.66
C GLN A 305 20.95 13.75 -2.97
N ILE A 306 19.74 13.27 -3.26
CA ILE A 306 18.57 14.11 -3.58
C ILE A 306 17.33 13.47 -2.95
N GLY A 307 16.61 14.24 -2.11
CA GLY A 307 15.30 13.89 -1.60
C GLY A 307 14.21 14.69 -2.32
N ILE A 308 13.15 14.00 -2.73
CA ILE A 308 11.95 14.60 -3.35
C ILE A 308 10.76 14.19 -2.51
N ASN A 309 10.18 15.15 -1.77
CA ASN A 309 9.00 14.91 -0.94
C ASN A 309 7.74 15.23 -1.76
N ALA A 310 7.30 14.26 -2.53
CA ALA A 310 6.13 14.38 -3.39
C ALA A 310 5.61 13.02 -3.84
N ASP A 311 4.50 13.01 -4.57
CA ASP A 311 3.94 11.81 -5.18
C ASP A 311 4.91 11.15 -6.17
N ALA A 312 4.95 9.83 -6.13
CA ALA A 312 5.90 9.03 -6.92
C ALA A 312 5.66 9.15 -8.44
N GLU A 313 4.40 9.08 -8.87
CA GLU A 313 4.03 9.18 -10.29
C GLU A 313 4.24 10.59 -10.82
N THR A 314 3.78 11.59 -10.08
CA THR A 314 3.95 13.00 -10.42
C THR A 314 5.42 13.36 -10.56
N SER A 315 6.27 12.94 -9.61
CA SER A 315 7.71 13.19 -9.65
C SER A 315 8.40 12.50 -10.82
N ALA A 316 8.06 11.23 -11.09
CA ALA A 316 8.61 10.49 -12.22
C ALA A 316 8.24 11.15 -13.56
N ASN A 317 6.99 11.62 -13.70
CA ASN A 317 6.54 12.34 -14.89
C ASN A 317 7.28 13.67 -15.06
N GLN A 318 7.48 14.43 -13.99
CA GLN A 318 8.23 15.69 -14.01
C GLN A 318 9.70 15.45 -14.40
N ILE A 319 10.35 14.40 -13.88
CA ILE A 319 11.72 14.01 -14.27
C ILE A 319 11.78 13.65 -15.76
N LEU A 320 10.83 12.83 -16.24
CA LEU A 320 10.75 12.45 -17.65
C LEU A 320 10.60 13.68 -18.58
N ASN A 321 9.72 14.61 -18.19
CA ASN A 321 9.51 15.83 -18.96
C ASN A 321 10.75 16.73 -18.97
N GLU A 322 11.47 16.84 -17.85
CA GLU A 322 12.73 17.59 -17.76
C GLU A 322 13.81 16.98 -18.66
N LEU A 323 13.95 15.64 -18.66
CA LEU A 323 14.88 14.93 -19.55
C LEU A 323 14.58 15.16 -21.03
N LYS A 324 13.30 15.12 -21.41
CA LYS A 324 12.85 15.39 -22.78
C LYS A 324 13.11 16.84 -23.18
N LYS A 325 12.84 17.79 -22.29
CA LYS A 325 13.10 19.24 -22.52
C LYS A 325 14.58 19.49 -22.78
N GLN A 326 15.45 18.84 -22.05
CA GLN A 326 16.91 18.95 -22.22
C GLN A 326 17.43 18.18 -23.44
N LYS A 327 16.57 17.48 -24.19
CA LYS A 327 16.91 16.63 -25.34
C LYS A 327 18.01 15.61 -25.05
N ILE A 328 18.09 15.16 -23.81
CA ILE A 328 19.09 14.17 -23.39
C ILE A 328 18.73 12.84 -24.04
N LYS A 329 19.44 12.50 -25.11
CA LYS A 329 19.45 11.15 -25.68
C LYS A 329 20.46 10.31 -24.94
N LEU A 330 20.00 9.19 -24.40
CA LEU A 330 20.89 8.27 -23.70
C LEU A 330 21.28 7.16 -24.67
N GLU A 331 22.57 7.01 -24.87
CA GLU A 331 23.09 5.85 -25.58
C GLU A 331 22.75 4.57 -24.81
N VAL A 332 22.58 3.47 -25.55
CA VAL A 332 22.36 2.15 -24.94
C VAL A 332 23.62 1.74 -24.21
N LYS A 333 23.63 1.90 -22.90
CA LYS A 333 24.79 1.61 -22.06
C LYS A 333 25.06 0.11 -22.04
N ASN A 334 26.34 -0.26 -22.02
CA ASN A 334 26.76 -1.66 -21.86
C ASN A 334 26.14 -2.31 -20.62
N TRP A 335 25.88 -1.52 -19.57
CA TRP A 335 25.16 -1.90 -18.37
C TRP A 335 23.80 -2.56 -18.67
N THR A 336 22.97 -1.92 -19.47
CA THR A 336 21.64 -2.46 -19.81
C THR A 336 21.73 -3.65 -20.74
N LYS A 337 22.68 -3.66 -21.70
CA LYS A 337 22.91 -4.82 -22.56
C LYS A 337 23.33 -6.05 -21.76
N GLN A 338 24.24 -5.88 -20.81
CA GLN A 338 24.67 -6.96 -19.91
C GLN A 338 23.51 -7.47 -19.06
N PHE A 339 22.74 -6.56 -18.46
CA PHE A 339 21.56 -6.92 -17.69
C PHE A 339 20.57 -7.74 -18.51
N LEU A 340 20.23 -7.32 -19.72
CA LEU A 340 19.28 -8.05 -20.58
C LEU A 340 19.76 -9.46 -20.89
N LYS A 341 21.06 -9.66 -21.12
CA LYS A 341 21.68 -11.00 -21.32
C LYS A 341 21.56 -11.84 -20.05
N GLU A 342 21.91 -11.30 -18.89
CA GLU A 342 21.84 -12.00 -17.60
C GLU A 342 20.40 -12.36 -17.23
N ARG A 343 19.44 -11.44 -17.44
CA ARG A 343 18.00 -11.68 -17.23
C ARG A 343 17.50 -12.83 -18.11
N SER A 344 17.83 -12.80 -19.41
CA SER A 344 17.40 -13.86 -20.33
C SER A 344 17.97 -15.22 -19.93
N GLY A 345 19.25 -15.28 -19.55
CA GLY A 345 19.88 -16.50 -19.05
C GLY A 345 19.22 -17.02 -17.75
N TYR A 346 18.92 -16.11 -16.82
CA TYR A 346 18.23 -16.46 -15.59
C TYR A 346 16.84 -17.04 -15.85
N LEU A 347 16.04 -16.41 -16.73
CA LEU A 347 14.70 -16.89 -17.07
C LEU A 347 14.72 -18.25 -17.76
N LEU A 348 15.62 -18.45 -18.72
CA LEU A 348 15.80 -19.75 -19.41
C LEU A 348 16.19 -20.86 -18.42
N ASN A 349 17.11 -20.58 -17.51
CA ASN A 349 17.52 -21.56 -16.50
C ASN A 349 16.39 -21.88 -15.51
N ARG A 350 15.66 -20.87 -15.07
CA ARG A 350 14.48 -21.04 -14.22
C ARG A 350 13.44 -21.94 -14.88
N ASP A 351 13.13 -21.70 -16.14
CA ASP A 351 12.07 -22.42 -16.87
C ASP A 351 12.49 -23.88 -17.18
N LYS A 352 13.78 -24.19 -17.14
CA LYS A 352 14.31 -25.56 -17.26
C LYS A 352 14.24 -26.37 -15.96
N ILE A 353 13.95 -25.74 -14.81
CA ILE A 353 13.88 -26.46 -13.54
C ILE A 353 12.74 -27.48 -13.62
N LYS A 354 13.11 -28.76 -13.50
CA LYS A 354 12.18 -29.88 -13.33
C LYS A 354 11.80 -29.97 -11.86
N TYR A 355 10.53 -30.12 -11.58
CA TYR A 355 10.03 -30.33 -10.22
C TYR A 355 9.23 -31.62 -10.15
N LYS A 356 9.27 -32.26 -8.97
CA LYS A 356 8.49 -33.47 -8.71
C LYS A 356 7.04 -33.06 -8.42
N ASN A 357 6.09 -33.88 -8.86
CA ASN A 357 4.68 -33.66 -8.59
C ASN A 357 4.30 -33.93 -7.12
N TYR A 358 5.12 -34.69 -6.41
CA TYR A 358 4.86 -35.02 -5.02
C TYR A 358 6.16 -35.08 -4.20
N PRO A 359 6.24 -34.44 -3.01
CA PRO A 359 5.27 -33.44 -2.56
C PRO A 359 5.23 -32.24 -3.50
N ILE A 360 4.07 -31.56 -3.59
CA ILE A 360 3.90 -30.38 -4.45
C ILE A 360 4.92 -29.31 -4.05
N GLN A 361 5.78 -28.95 -4.99
CA GLN A 361 6.77 -27.92 -4.76
C GLN A 361 6.18 -26.53 -5.08
N PRO A 362 6.42 -25.51 -4.22
CA PRO A 362 5.87 -24.16 -4.45
C PRO A 362 6.18 -23.61 -5.84
N PHE A 363 7.37 -23.84 -6.36
CA PHE A 363 7.75 -23.39 -7.69
C PHE A 363 6.89 -24.01 -8.80
N GLY A 364 6.59 -25.30 -8.71
CA GLY A 364 5.70 -26.00 -9.65
C GLY A 364 4.29 -25.44 -9.61
N LEU A 365 3.73 -25.29 -8.40
CA LEU A 365 2.41 -24.70 -8.20
C LEU A 365 2.32 -23.29 -8.83
N PHE A 366 3.27 -22.41 -8.53
CA PHE A 366 3.27 -21.05 -9.07
C PHE A 366 3.49 -20.98 -10.58
N LYS A 367 4.16 -21.97 -11.17
CA LYS A 367 4.31 -22.06 -12.61
C LYS A 367 2.99 -22.38 -13.29
N GLU A 368 2.19 -23.30 -12.73
CA GLU A 368 0.87 -23.68 -13.24
C GLU A 368 -0.19 -22.57 -13.05
N LEU A 369 -0.09 -21.78 -11.97
CA LEU A 369 -1.00 -20.67 -11.69
C LEU A 369 -0.74 -19.42 -12.54
N ARG A 370 0.36 -19.35 -13.27
CA ARG A 370 0.78 -18.21 -14.08
C ARG A 370 0.36 -18.32 -15.53
#